data_e846029c5ccae6aad0e497b326094dfc
#
_entry.id   e846029c5ccae6aad0e497b326094dfc
#
_cell.length_a   1.000
_cell.length_b   1.000
_cell.length_c   1.000
_cell.angle_alpha   90.00
_cell.angle_beta   90.00
_cell.angle_gamma   90.00
#
_symmetry.space_group_name_H-M   'P 1'
#
loop_
_entity.id
_entity.type
_entity.pdbx_description
1 polymer ?
#
loop_
_entity_poly.entity_id
_entity_poly.type
_entity_poly.pdbx_seq_one_letter_code
_entity_poly.pdbx_strand_id
1 'polypeptide(L)'
;MTVRDQRLYLRTLEKLEPVHGLIKRVDDAWIDPLELRPESTLGVPGLLQAIRAGNVLVVNAPGSGFLESSALLGFLPALSEKLLDETLHLPAVPTWWCGERVAMQEALAQMDRCVIKPSYGQSPYYPDFNPVLGNALSRKSMDEWAGRILREGEAYTLQTTTPLSQMPTWVSKDGKSGIVPRSMMLRVFAMSDGSHSWRVLPGGLSRLVTSPGGVASMQGGGSSADVWVRTSGEVDRTTLLTPHLTPAMVEQRKRLITSRAAENMYWLGRYTERAENTLRLVQLTLESLNGEDTSSLNLLKWLERMAETNAIVPPGAPSPLQSRRVFERALLGCLMDGEQTSSLGFNLQHIKNTASAVRERLSQEQWRLTIRAEKDFLDACTRFHKTGDYSFAYALRILETTSGYLAAMTGAQVDRMTREIGRAHV
;
A
#
# COMPACT_ATOMS: atom_id res chain seq x y z
N MET A 1 16.73 2.62 -3.55
CA MET A 1 18.01 1.94 -3.24
C MET A 1 18.72 1.57 -4.53
N THR A 2 20.04 1.30 -4.49
CA THR A 2 20.86 0.90 -5.66
C THR A 2 22.00 0.01 -5.21
N VAL A 3 22.45 -0.89 -6.06
CA VAL A 3 23.63 -1.72 -5.82
C VAL A 3 24.79 -1.22 -6.67
N ARG A 4 25.97 -1.07 -6.08
CA ARG A 4 27.24 -0.78 -6.75
C ARG A 4 28.34 -1.62 -6.10
N ASP A 5 29.18 -2.22 -6.90
CA ASP A 5 30.29 -3.06 -6.43
C ASP A 5 29.85 -4.10 -5.39
N GLN A 6 28.71 -4.75 -5.67
CA GLN A 6 28.07 -5.76 -4.78
C GLN A 6 27.71 -5.24 -3.38
N ARG A 7 27.51 -3.93 -3.22
CA ARG A 7 27.06 -3.30 -1.97
C ARG A 7 25.77 -2.53 -2.17
N LEU A 8 24.90 -2.59 -1.19
CA LEU A 8 23.63 -1.89 -1.19
C LEU A 8 23.78 -0.47 -0.65
N TYR A 9 23.20 0.49 -1.36
CA TYR A 9 23.19 1.90 -0.98
C TYR A 9 21.80 2.49 -1.01
N LEU A 10 21.53 3.37 -0.05
CA LEU A 10 20.42 4.31 -0.12
C LEU A 10 20.86 5.54 -0.92
N ARG A 11 20.17 5.84 -2.00
CA ARG A 11 20.41 7.04 -2.78
C ARG A 11 19.65 8.20 -2.16
N THR A 12 20.36 9.12 -1.54
CA THR A 12 19.83 10.41 -1.07
C THR A 12 20.06 11.48 -2.12
N LEU A 13 19.58 12.68 -1.87
CA LEU A 13 19.83 13.84 -2.76
C LEU A 13 21.32 14.27 -2.75
N GLU A 14 22.02 14.02 -1.66
CA GLU A 14 23.41 14.47 -1.48
C GLU A 14 24.44 13.39 -1.82
N LYS A 15 24.17 12.13 -1.45
CA LYS A 15 25.17 11.06 -1.54
C LYS A 15 24.53 9.67 -1.60
N LEU A 16 25.40 8.67 -1.79
CA LEU A 16 25.09 7.27 -1.57
C LEU A 16 25.47 6.89 -0.13
N GLU A 17 24.49 6.43 0.64
CA GLU A 17 24.70 5.93 2.00
C GLU A 17 24.70 4.40 2.03
N PRO A 18 25.73 3.73 2.60
CA PRO A 18 25.77 2.28 2.64
C PRO A 18 24.64 1.73 3.52
N VAL A 19 24.02 0.65 3.06
CA VAL A 19 22.97 -0.08 3.78
C VAL A 19 23.53 -1.43 4.18
N HIS A 20 23.66 -1.66 5.48
CA HIS A 20 24.22 -2.89 6.03
C HIS A 20 23.15 -3.93 6.40
N GLY A 21 21.92 -3.50 6.63
CA GLY A 21 20.78 -4.35 6.95
C GLY A 21 19.51 -3.88 6.28
N LEU A 22 18.69 -4.83 5.83
CA LEU A 22 17.42 -4.60 5.14
C LEU A 22 16.34 -5.50 5.73
N ILE A 23 15.24 -4.90 6.15
CA ILE A 23 14.02 -5.65 6.48
C ILE A 23 13.19 -5.80 5.21
N LYS A 24 13.11 -7.02 4.72
CA LYS A 24 12.36 -7.36 3.51
C LYS A 24 10.86 -7.41 3.80
N ARG A 25 10.07 -6.65 3.05
CA ARG A 25 8.61 -6.62 3.10
C ARG A 25 7.97 -6.86 1.73
N VAL A 26 8.78 -7.30 0.78
CA VAL A 26 8.41 -7.61 -0.60
C VAL A 26 8.55 -9.12 -0.79
N ASP A 27 7.64 -9.73 -1.55
CA ASP A 27 7.71 -11.14 -1.87
C ASP A 27 9.00 -11.48 -2.60
N ASP A 28 9.52 -12.67 -2.35
CA ASP A 28 10.83 -13.11 -2.84
C ASP A 28 10.98 -12.94 -4.37
N ALA A 29 9.95 -13.24 -5.13
CA ALA A 29 9.99 -13.11 -6.59
C ALA A 29 10.20 -11.66 -7.08
N TRP A 30 9.96 -10.66 -6.25
CA TRP A 30 9.98 -9.24 -6.63
C TRP A 30 11.21 -8.47 -6.12
N ILE A 31 12.13 -9.11 -5.40
CA ILE A 31 13.23 -8.41 -4.72
C ILE A 31 14.36 -7.98 -5.64
N ASP A 32 14.58 -8.66 -6.77
CA ASP A 32 15.64 -8.35 -7.73
C ASP A 32 15.16 -8.58 -9.18
N PRO A 33 14.95 -7.51 -9.95
CA PRO A 33 14.48 -7.64 -11.34
C PRO A 33 15.53 -8.22 -12.30
N LEU A 34 16.81 -8.28 -11.94
CA LEU A 34 17.84 -8.86 -12.80
C LEU A 34 17.87 -10.38 -12.77
N GLU A 35 17.53 -10.97 -11.63
CA GLU A 35 17.63 -12.42 -11.44
C GLU A 35 16.27 -13.11 -11.26
N LEU A 36 15.21 -12.35 -10.94
CA LEU A 36 13.87 -12.87 -10.67
C LEU A 36 12.87 -12.31 -11.68
N ARG A 37 11.90 -11.51 -11.21
CA ARG A 37 10.87 -10.92 -12.08
C ARG A 37 11.35 -9.63 -12.73
N PRO A 38 11.59 -9.61 -14.05
CA PRO A 38 12.13 -8.45 -14.74
C PRO A 38 11.17 -7.23 -14.72
N GLU A 39 9.87 -7.48 -14.60
CA GLU A 39 8.86 -6.42 -14.49
C GLU A 39 8.78 -5.78 -13.10
N SER A 40 9.58 -6.24 -12.13
CA SER A 40 9.53 -5.73 -10.77
C SER A 40 10.05 -4.29 -10.69
N THR A 41 9.19 -3.39 -10.26
CA THR A 41 9.55 -2.01 -9.88
C THR A 41 9.77 -1.84 -8.37
N LEU A 42 9.50 -2.88 -7.57
CA LEU A 42 9.64 -2.90 -6.11
C LEU A 42 11.01 -3.35 -5.65
N GLY A 43 11.67 -4.19 -6.45
CA GLY A 43 12.97 -4.76 -6.17
C GLY A 43 14.14 -3.81 -6.41
N VAL A 44 15.31 -4.24 -6.00
CA VAL A 44 16.56 -3.50 -6.21
C VAL A 44 17.44 -4.31 -7.15
N PRO A 45 17.74 -3.81 -8.35
CA PRO A 45 18.61 -4.50 -9.30
C PRO A 45 19.97 -4.86 -8.68
N GLY A 46 20.36 -6.13 -8.74
CA GLY A 46 21.61 -6.65 -8.18
C GLY A 46 21.61 -6.91 -6.67
N LEU A 47 20.44 -6.85 -6.01
CA LEU A 47 20.34 -7.11 -4.56
C LEU A 47 20.82 -8.52 -4.21
N LEU A 48 20.45 -9.53 -5.00
CA LEU A 48 20.89 -10.91 -4.76
C LEU A 48 22.40 -11.08 -4.83
N GLN A 49 23.08 -10.33 -5.70
CA GLN A 49 24.54 -10.32 -5.75
C GLN A 49 25.15 -9.73 -4.46
N ALA A 50 24.59 -8.64 -3.94
CA ALA A 50 25.03 -8.03 -2.70
C ALA A 50 24.82 -8.97 -1.48
N ILE A 51 23.71 -9.73 -1.47
CA ILE A 51 23.41 -10.72 -0.44
C ILE A 51 24.39 -11.89 -0.50
N ARG A 52 24.64 -12.46 -1.68
CA ARG A 52 25.61 -13.57 -1.86
C ARG A 52 27.03 -13.16 -1.49
N ALA A 53 27.40 -11.91 -1.74
CA ALA A 53 28.68 -11.35 -1.35
C ALA A 53 28.81 -11.10 0.18
N GLY A 54 27.73 -11.29 0.95
CA GLY A 54 27.73 -11.03 2.40
C GLY A 54 27.77 -9.55 2.78
N ASN A 55 27.54 -8.64 1.83
CA ASN A 55 27.67 -7.20 2.04
C ASN A 55 26.40 -6.54 2.61
N VAL A 56 25.31 -7.27 2.71
CA VAL A 56 24.04 -6.80 3.30
C VAL A 56 23.32 -7.95 4.01
N LEU A 57 22.89 -7.71 5.23
CA LEU A 57 22.01 -8.61 5.96
C LEU A 57 20.56 -8.37 5.55
N VAL A 58 19.84 -9.41 5.14
CA VAL A 58 18.43 -9.29 4.79
C VAL A 58 17.59 -10.15 5.73
N VAL A 59 16.58 -9.54 6.34
CA VAL A 59 15.63 -10.18 7.25
C VAL A 59 14.21 -10.06 6.65
N ASN A 60 13.53 -11.16 6.32
CA ASN A 60 13.96 -12.56 6.32
C ASN A 60 14.77 -12.86 5.05
N ALA A 61 15.55 -13.95 5.09
CA ALA A 61 16.36 -14.34 3.94
C ALA A 61 15.54 -14.58 2.67
N PRO A 62 16.09 -14.36 1.48
CA PRO A 62 15.47 -14.77 0.23
C PRO A 62 15.15 -16.28 0.25
N GLY A 63 13.98 -16.67 -0.27
CA GLY A 63 13.47 -18.02 -0.22
C GLY A 63 12.62 -18.33 1.01
N SER A 64 12.64 -17.48 2.05
CA SER A 64 11.80 -17.68 3.25
C SER A 64 10.30 -17.58 2.97
N GLY A 65 9.88 -17.02 1.85
CA GLY A 65 8.48 -16.98 1.40
C GLY A 65 7.85 -18.37 1.25
N PHE A 66 8.65 -19.42 1.06
CA PHE A 66 8.17 -20.81 1.10
C PHE A 66 7.47 -21.15 2.43
N LEU A 67 7.93 -20.58 3.55
CA LEU A 67 7.36 -20.80 4.88
C LEU A 67 5.95 -20.19 5.04
N GLU A 68 5.54 -19.33 4.11
CA GLU A 68 4.20 -18.71 4.09
C GLU A 68 3.17 -19.63 3.40
N SER A 69 3.61 -20.74 2.80
CA SER A 69 2.73 -21.70 2.17
C SER A 69 1.75 -22.29 3.19
N SER A 70 0.45 -22.25 2.89
CA SER A 70 -0.56 -22.87 3.72
C SER A 70 -0.43 -24.39 3.77
N ALA A 71 0.17 -24.99 2.73
CA ALA A 71 0.43 -26.43 2.66
C ALA A 71 1.39 -26.90 3.77
N LEU A 72 2.37 -26.06 4.14
CA LEU A 72 3.38 -26.39 5.16
C LEU A 72 2.75 -26.70 6.52
N LEU A 73 1.60 -26.09 6.83
CA LEU A 73 0.91 -26.29 8.11
C LEU A 73 0.53 -27.76 8.36
N GLY A 74 0.21 -28.49 7.30
CA GLY A 74 -0.12 -29.93 7.39
C GLY A 74 1.08 -30.80 7.77
N PHE A 75 2.28 -30.36 7.47
CA PHE A 75 3.52 -31.10 7.72
C PHE A 75 4.22 -30.71 9.02
N LEU A 76 3.83 -29.58 9.66
CA LEU A 76 4.51 -29.08 10.86
C LEU A 76 4.66 -30.09 11.99
N PRO A 77 3.63 -30.90 12.36
CA PRO A 77 3.78 -31.89 13.43
C PRO A 77 4.90 -32.89 13.12
N ALA A 78 4.84 -33.52 11.94
CA ALA A 78 5.83 -34.52 11.52
C ALA A 78 7.25 -33.89 11.33
N LEU A 79 7.32 -32.65 10.87
CA LEU A 79 8.60 -31.92 10.77
C LEU A 79 9.20 -31.63 12.13
N SER A 80 8.39 -31.27 13.13
CA SER A 80 8.87 -31.04 14.50
C SER A 80 9.46 -32.32 15.09
N GLU A 81 8.73 -33.42 15.00
CA GLU A 81 9.22 -34.73 15.48
C GLU A 81 10.50 -35.19 14.76
N LYS A 82 10.53 -35.05 13.43
CA LYS A 82 11.66 -35.55 12.63
C LYS A 82 12.92 -34.67 12.73
N LEU A 83 12.78 -33.35 12.84
CA LEU A 83 13.92 -32.42 12.81
C LEU A 83 14.39 -32.02 14.20
N LEU A 84 13.49 -31.97 15.19
CA LEU A 84 13.77 -31.48 16.52
C LEU A 84 13.62 -32.57 17.60
N ASP A 85 13.07 -33.73 17.26
CA ASP A 85 12.70 -34.78 18.21
C ASP A 85 11.74 -34.27 19.30
N GLU A 86 10.87 -33.34 18.93
CA GLU A 86 9.93 -32.68 19.83
C GLU A 86 8.52 -32.65 19.23
N THR A 87 7.52 -32.80 20.09
CA THR A 87 6.13 -32.50 19.71
C THR A 87 5.89 -31.01 19.72
N LEU A 88 5.00 -30.51 18.84
CA LEU A 88 4.66 -29.09 18.80
C LEU A 88 4.01 -28.64 20.11
N HIS A 89 4.56 -27.62 20.77
CA HIS A 89 3.97 -27.00 21.95
C HIS A 89 2.64 -26.28 21.66
N LEU A 90 2.50 -25.70 20.48
CA LEU A 90 1.24 -25.14 19.99
C LEU A 90 0.60 -26.12 19.02
N PRO A 91 -0.64 -26.59 19.30
CA PRO A 91 -1.33 -27.51 18.41
C PRO A 91 -1.54 -26.88 17.03
N ALA A 92 -1.23 -27.64 15.97
CA ALA A 92 -1.51 -27.24 14.62
C ALA A 92 -3.00 -27.44 14.30
N VAL A 93 -3.57 -26.52 13.53
CA VAL A 93 -4.92 -26.73 12.98
C VAL A 93 -4.84 -27.80 11.90
N PRO A 94 -5.72 -28.84 11.91
CA PRO A 94 -5.71 -29.87 10.89
C PRO A 94 -5.78 -29.29 9.49
N THR A 95 -4.79 -29.62 8.69
CA THR A 95 -4.56 -29.04 7.37
C THR A 95 -4.10 -30.10 6.40
N TRP A 96 -4.66 -30.13 5.21
CA TRP A 96 -4.36 -31.09 4.14
C TRP A 96 -3.91 -30.34 2.89
N TRP A 97 -2.73 -30.65 2.43
CA TRP A 97 -2.29 -30.22 1.11
C TRP A 97 -2.83 -31.18 0.04
N CYS A 98 -3.61 -30.67 -0.88
CA CYS A 98 -4.28 -31.50 -1.88
C CYS A 98 -3.36 -32.00 -3.01
N GLY A 99 -2.08 -31.58 -3.02
CA GLY A 99 -1.05 -32.21 -3.88
C GLY A 99 -0.73 -33.62 -3.50
N GLU A 100 -1.05 -34.05 -2.27
CA GLU A 100 -0.95 -35.43 -1.83
C GLU A 100 -2.32 -36.12 -1.96
N ARG A 101 -2.38 -37.20 -2.75
CA ARG A 101 -3.66 -37.87 -3.12
C ARG A 101 -4.46 -38.35 -1.92
N VAL A 102 -3.79 -38.95 -0.93
CA VAL A 102 -4.45 -39.46 0.28
C VAL A 102 -5.03 -38.32 1.11
N ALA A 103 -4.24 -37.27 1.36
CA ALA A 103 -4.65 -36.08 2.09
C ALA A 103 -5.81 -35.38 1.35
N MET A 104 -5.76 -35.28 0.03
CA MET A 104 -6.82 -34.68 -0.78
C MET A 104 -8.14 -35.45 -0.62
N GLN A 105 -8.13 -36.78 -0.67
CA GLN A 105 -9.34 -37.58 -0.51
C GLN A 105 -9.97 -37.41 0.88
N GLU A 106 -9.13 -37.41 1.91
CA GLU A 106 -9.56 -37.18 3.29
C GLU A 106 -10.16 -35.77 3.46
N ALA A 107 -9.53 -34.75 2.90
CA ALA A 107 -9.99 -33.38 2.95
C ALA A 107 -11.32 -33.15 2.21
N LEU A 108 -11.47 -33.76 1.02
CA LEU A 108 -12.70 -33.63 0.24
C LEU A 108 -13.91 -34.23 0.95
N ALA A 109 -13.72 -35.30 1.74
CA ALA A 109 -14.79 -35.94 2.52
C ALA A 109 -15.38 -34.99 3.60
N GLN A 110 -14.66 -33.94 4.01
CA GLN A 110 -15.08 -33.03 5.05
C GLN A 110 -14.96 -31.53 4.60
N MET A 111 -15.05 -31.28 3.30
CA MET A 111 -14.83 -29.98 2.70
C MET A 111 -15.78 -28.90 3.23
N ASP A 112 -16.99 -29.27 3.65
CA ASP A 112 -17.99 -28.41 4.28
C ASP A 112 -17.52 -27.81 5.61
N ARG A 113 -16.57 -28.45 6.30
CA ARG A 113 -15.98 -28.01 7.56
C ARG A 113 -14.63 -27.34 7.40
N CYS A 114 -14.19 -27.13 6.16
CA CYS A 114 -12.88 -26.60 5.85
C CYS A 114 -12.94 -25.19 5.25
N VAL A 115 -11.82 -24.50 5.36
CA VAL A 115 -11.49 -23.32 4.55
C VAL A 115 -10.62 -23.78 3.41
N ILE A 116 -11.00 -23.49 2.17
CA ILE A 116 -10.21 -23.73 0.98
C ILE A 116 -9.25 -22.54 0.82
N LYS A 117 -7.96 -22.80 0.76
CA LYS A 117 -6.91 -21.80 0.65
C LYS A 117 -6.02 -22.08 -0.55
N PRO A 118 -5.36 -21.07 -1.14
CA PRO A 118 -4.27 -21.32 -2.07
C PRO A 118 -3.09 -21.93 -1.32
N SER A 119 -2.41 -22.89 -1.90
CA SER A 119 -1.18 -23.48 -1.31
C SER A 119 -0.08 -22.44 -1.19
N TYR A 120 0.02 -21.54 -2.18
CA TYR A 120 0.95 -20.41 -2.21
C TYR A 120 0.16 -19.10 -2.31
N GLY A 121 0.52 -18.12 -1.51
CA GLY A 121 -0.23 -16.85 -1.36
C GLY A 121 -0.37 -16.01 -2.62
N GLN A 122 0.51 -16.20 -3.61
CA GLN A 122 0.39 -15.65 -4.95
C GLN A 122 0.64 -16.73 -5.98
N SER A 123 -0.42 -17.41 -6.36
CA SER A 123 -0.35 -18.31 -7.52
C SER A 123 -0.40 -17.46 -8.80
N PRO A 124 0.52 -17.66 -9.76
CA PRO A 124 0.42 -17.05 -11.08
C PRO A 124 -0.89 -17.40 -11.80
N TYR A 125 -1.48 -18.53 -11.45
CA TYR A 125 -2.73 -19.04 -12.02
C TYR A 125 -3.99 -18.42 -11.40
N TYR A 126 -3.90 -17.93 -10.14
CA TYR A 126 -5.05 -17.37 -9.41
C TYR A 126 -4.58 -16.19 -8.55
N PRO A 127 -4.26 -15.03 -9.16
CA PRO A 127 -3.72 -13.88 -8.42
C PRO A 127 -4.69 -13.29 -7.40
N ASP A 128 -5.99 -13.48 -7.57
CA ASP A 128 -7.06 -12.91 -6.75
C ASP A 128 -7.83 -13.94 -5.91
N PHE A 129 -7.24 -15.12 -5.67
CA PHE A 129 -7.92 -16.16 -4.92
C PHE A 129 -8.00 -15.82 -3.43
N ASN A 130 -9.20 -15.50 -2.97
CA ASN A 130 -9.50 -15.33 -1.56
C ASN A 130 -9.91 -16.65 -0.91
N PRO A 131 -9.52 -16.93 0.35
CA PRO A 131 -9.96 -18.13 1.06
C PRO A 131 -11.48 -18.29 1.08
N VAL A 132 -11.97 -19.48 0.80
CA VAL A 132 -13.39 -19.79 0.69
C VAL A 132 -13.81 -20.71 1.83
N LEU A 133 -14.86 -20.33 2.55
CA LEU A 133 -15.44 -21.15 3.61
C LEU A 133 -16.33 -22.23 3.00
N GLY A 134 -16.04 -23.51 3.26
CA GLY A 134 -16.81 -24.64 2.76
C GLY A 134 -18.28 -24.61 3.20
N ASN A 135 -18.54 -24.25 4.45
CA ASN A 135 -19.90 -24.15 4.99
C ASN A 135 -20.75 -23.01 4.39
N ALA A 136 -20.14 -22.07 3.69
CA ALA A 136 -20.83 -20.99 2.99
C ALA A 136 -21.16 -21.33 1.52
N LEU A 137 -20.68 -22.49 1.03
CA LEU A 137 -20.89 -22.92 -0.35
C LEU A 137 -22.24 -23.63 -0.54
N SER A 138 -22.90 -23.34 -1.66
CA SER A 138 -24.02 -24.15 -2.14
C SER A 138 -23.52 -25.54 -2.57
N ARG A 139 -24.42 -26.53 -2.63
CA ARG A 139 -24.06 -27.88 -3.09
C ARG A 139 -23.40 -27.87 -4.47
N LYS A 140 -23.94 -27.07 -5.40
CA LYS A 140 -23.39 -26.92 -6.74
C LYS A 140 -21.97 -26.35 -6.70
N SER A 141 -21.75 -25.28 -5.92
CA SER A 141 -20.44 -24.68 -5.77
C SER A 141 -19.44 -25.62 -5.08
N MET A 142 -19.93 -26.46 -4.15
CA MET A 142 -19.12 -27.50 -3.51
C MET A 142 -18.61 -28.53 -4.54
N ASP A 143 -19.50 -29.02 -5.42
CA ASP A 143 -19.15 -29.94 -6.49
C ASP A 143 -18.14 -29.28 -7.49
N GLU A 144 -18.34 -28.01 -7.82
CA GLU A 144 -17.41 -27.27 -8.68
C GLU A 144 -16.02 -27.14 -8.05
N TRP A 145 -15.95 -26.83 -6.75
CA TRP A 145 -14.69 -26.75 -6.02
C TRP A 145 -14.01 -28.10 -5.89
N ALA A 146 -14.77 -29.18 -5.58
CA ALA A 146 -14.24 -30.53 -5.55
C ALA A 146 -13.63 -30.92 -6.91
N GLY A 147 -14.31 -30.59 -8.00
CA GLY A 147 -13.81 -30.81 -9.35
C GLY A 147 -12.53 -30.02 -9.68
N ARG A 148 -12.38 -28.80 -9.18
CA ARG A 148 -11.14 -28.01 -9.32
C ARG A 148 -9.99 -28.64 -8.53
N ILE A 149 -10.23 -28.97 -7.27
CA ILE A 149 -9.24 -29.59 -6.39
C ILE A 149 -8.75 -30.93 -6.96
N LEU A 150 -9.64 -31.74 -7.51
CA LEU A 150 -9.27 -32.99 -8.15
C LEU A 150 -8.36 -32.82 -9.38
N ARG A 151 -8.51 -31.73 -10.12
CA ARG A 151 -7.68 -31.44 -11.30
C ARG A 151 -6.35 -30.79 -10.97
N GLU A 152 -6.34 -29.92 -9.96
CA GLU A 152 -5.23 -29.01 -9.66
C GLU A 152 -4.87 -29.05 -8.17
N GLY A 153 -4.84 -30.22 -7.56
CA GLY A 153 -4.67 -30.39 -6.12
C GLY A 153 -3.49 -29.67 -5.52
N GLU A 154 -2.39 -29.57 -6.24
CA GLU A 154 -1.18 -28.87 -5.78
C GLU A 154 -1.43 -27.39 -5.46
N ALA A 155 -2.40 -26.77 -6.13
CA ALA A 155 -2.73 -25.36 -5.94
C ALA A 155 -3.55 -25.10 -4.67
N TYR A 156 -4.10 -26.14 -4.04
CA TYR A 156 -5.08 -25.99 -2.95
C TYR A 156 -4.66 -26.66 -1.66
N THR A 157 -5.02 -26.02 -0.58
CA THR A 157 -4.91 -26.53 0.80
C THR A 157 -6.25 -26.38 1.48
N LEU A 158 -6.73 -27.45 2.12
CA LEU A 158 -7.91 -27.42 2.97
C LEU A 158 -7.48 -27.41 4.44
N GLN A 159 -8.09 -26.54 5.22
CA GLN A 159 -7.83 -26.42 6.66
C GLN A 159 -9.14 -26.40 7.41
N THR A 160 -9.23 -27.16 8.51
CA THR A 160 -10.42 -27.19 9.37
C THR A 160 -10.77 -25.78 9.82
N THR A 161 -12.03 -25.39 9.72
CA THR A 161 -12.54 -24.15 10.27
C THR A 161 -12.50 -24.20 11.80
N THR A 162 -11.69 -23.34 12.38
CA THR A 162 -11.54 -23.25 13.85
C THR A 162 -12.23 -21.98 14.35
N PRO A 163 -13.12 -22.08 15.35
CA PRO A 163 -13.70 -20.88 15.95
C PRO A 163 -12.60 -20.05 16.62
N LEU A 164 -12.54 -18.79 16.25
CA LEU A 164 -11.55 -17.86 16.78
C LEU A 164 -11.96 -17.38 18.18
N SER A 165 -10.97 -17.17 19.05
CA SER A 165 -11.17 -16.51 20.33
C SER A 165 -11.78 -15.11 20.13
N GLN A 166 -12.55 -14.65 21.10
CA GLN A 166 -13.21 -13.35 21.05
C GLN A 166 -12.66 -12.41 22.12
N MET A 167 -12.62 -11.13 21.78
CA MET A 167 -12.31 -10.08 22.75
C MET A 167 -13.36 -8.97 22.74
N PRO A 168 -13.61 -8.32 23.88
CA PRO A 168 -14.51 -7.18 23.97
C PRO A 168 -13.92 -6.01 23.17
N THR A 169 -14.71 -5.45 22.27
CA THR A 169 -14.29 -4.36 21.39
C THR A 169 -15.30 -3.24 21.43
N TRP A 170 -14.83 -2.01 21.67
CA TRP A 170 -15.67 -0.83 21.56
C TRP A 170 -15.99 -0.52 20.10
N VAL A 171 -17.26 -0.40 19.80
CA VAL A 171 -17.76 -0.05 18.49
C VAL A 171 -18.70 1.15 18.60
N SER A 172 -18.50 2.14 17.74
CA SER A 172 -19.41 3.28 17.58
C SER A 172 -19.87 3.31 16.14
N LYS A 173 -21.18 3.14 15.93
CA LYS A 173 -21.80 3.18 14.60
C LYS A 173 -23.18 3.84 14.70
N ASP A 174 -23.48 4.75 13.78
CA ASP A 174 -24.77 5.43 13.66
C ASP A 174 -25.28 6.05 14.98
N GLY A 175 -24.37 6.68 15.75
CA GLY A 175 -24.67 7.32 17.03
C GLY A 175 -24.89 6.36 18.21
N LYS A 176 -24.82 5.04 17.99
CA LYS A 176 -24.86 4.02 19.04
C LYS A 176 -23.48 3.49 19.31
N SER A 177 -23.08 3.49 20.56
CA SER A 177 -21.78 2.98 21.00
C SER A 177 -21.97 1.86 22.03
N GLY A 178 -21.11 0.84 21.96
CA GLY A 178 -21.17 -0.28 22.88
C GLY A 178 -20.00 -1.23 22.76
N ILE A 179 -19.89 -2.14 23.71
CA ILE A 179 -18.90 -3.21 23.68
C ILE A 179 -19.54 -4.43 23.03
N VAL A 180 -18.89 -4.94 21.98
CA VAL A 180 -19.30 -6.15 21.26
C VAL A 180 -18.16 -7.16 21.24
N PRO A 181 -18.44 -8.47 21.31
CA PRO A 181 -17.42 -9.48 21.13
C PRO A 181 -16.98 -9.52 19.64
N ARG A 182 -15.67 -9.50 19.40
CA ARG A 182 -15.09 -9.67 18.06
C ARG A 182 -14.08 -10.79 18.05
N SER A 183 -14.14 -11.62 17.04
CA SER A 183 -13.15 -12.65 16.80
C SER A 183 -11.78 -12.03 16.59
N MET A 184 -10.77 -12.63 17.20
CA MET A 184 -9.40 -12.13 17.16
C MET A 184 -8.40 -13.20 16.78
N MET A 185 -7.28 -12.76 16.22
CA MET A 185 -6.11 -13.57 15.95
C MET A 185 -4.86 -12.85 16.48
N LEU A 186 -4.03 -13.57 17.23
CA LEU A 186 -2.76 -13.03 17.71
C LEU A 186 -1.69 -13.13 16.62
N ARG A 187 -0.94 -12.05 16.45
CA ARG A 187 0.30 -12.03 15.69
C ARG A 187 1.46 -11.85 16.65
N VAL A 188 2.31 -12.84 16.71
CA VAL A 188 3.53 -12.84 17.51
C VAL A 188 4.74 -12.73 16.60
N PHE A 189 5.86 -12.29 17.17
CA PHE A 189 7.11 -12.12 16.45
C PHE A 189 8.18 -12.96 17.14
N ALA A 190 8.81 -13.84 16.38
CA ALA A 190 9.94 -14.62 16.82
C ALA A 190 11.18 -14.25 16.00
N MET A 191 12.32 -14.25 16.63
CA MET A 191 13.59 -13.91 16.01
C MET A 191 14.66 -14.92 16.45
N SER A 192 15.49 -15.34 15.52
CA SER A 192 16.65 -16.17 15.83
C SER A 192 17.65 -15.36 16.66
N ASP A 193 18.13 -15.95 17.76
CA ASP A 193 19.14 -15.40 18.64
C ASP A 193 20.39 -16.30 18.66
N GLY A 194 20.74 -16.81 17.50
CA GLY A 194 21.86 -17.74 17.29
C GLY A 194 21.46 -18.99 16.52
N SER A 195 22.35 -19.96 16.42
CA SER A 195 22.16 -21.16 15.61
C SER A 195 21.04 -22.11 16.10
N HIS A 196 20.74 -22.07 17.40
CA HIS A 196 19.78 -22.99 18.04
C HIS A 196 18.87 -22.29 19.05
N SER A 197 18.79 -20.97 19.05
CA SER A 197 18.01 -20.21 20.00
C SER A 197 17.08 -19.23 19.29
N TRP A 198 15.89 -19.09 19.85
CA TRP A 198 14.87 -18.19 19.37
C TRP A 198 14.29 -17.38 20.51
N ARG A 199 14.07 -16.10 20.28
CA ARG A 199 13.35 -15.22 21.20
C ARG A 199 12.02 -14.83 20.61
N VAL A 200 11.00 -14.86 21.46
CA VAL A 200 9.67 -14.35 21.09
C VAL A 200 9.49 -13.00 21.76
N LEU A 201 9.06 -12.01 20.99
CA LEU A 201 8.71 -10.70 21.53
C LEU A 201 7.63 -10.86 22.61
N PRO A 202 7.84 -10.37 23.85
CA PRO A 202 6.83 -10.45 24.91
C PRO A 202 5.71 -9.42 24.67
N GLY A 203 4.88 -9.70 23.70
CA GLY A 203 3.82 -8.85 23.22
C GLY A 203 3.49 -9.17 21.77
N GLY A 204 2.70 -8.34 21.14
CA GLY A 204 2.32 -8.55 19.75
C GLY A 204 1.17 -7.68 19.32
N LEU A 205 0.56 -8.08 18.22
CA LEU A 205 -0.59 -7.43 17.65
C LEU A 205 -1.75 -8.43 17.55
N SER A 206 -2.91 -8.06 18.06
CA SER A 206 -4.16 -8.76 17.80
C SER A 206 -4.86 -8.15 16.61
N ARG A 207 -5.36 -9.00 15.72
CA ARG A 207 -6.24 -8.61 14.61
C ARG A 207 -7.66 -8.95 14.95
N LEU A 208 -8.54 -7.99 14.72
CA LEU A 208 -9.96 -8.13 14.96
C LEU A 208 -10.68 -8.30 13.63
N VAL A 209 -11.51 -9.32 13.55
CA VAL A 209 -12.35 -9.57 12.38
C VAL A 209 -13.56 -8.65 12.43
N THR A 210 -13.83 -7.94 11.33
CA THR A 210 -14.94 -6.96 11.27
C THR A 210 -16.32 -7.61 11.16
N SER A 211 -16.40 -8.77 10.52
CA SER A 211 -17.66 -9.48 10.26
C SER A 211 -17.75 -10.77 11.05
N PRO A 212 -18.89 -11.09 11.67
CA PRO A 212 -19.11 -12.40 12.28
C PRO A 212 -18.92 -13.52 11.24
N GLY A 213 -18.08 -14.50 11.54
CA GLY A 213 -17.78 -15.61 10.62
C GLY A 213 -16.80 -15.27 9.49
N GLY A 214 -16.27 -14.07 9.45
CA GLY A 214 -15.29 -13.66 8.43
C GLY A 214 -13.91 -14.31 8.62
N VAL A 215 -13.20 -14.50 7.51
CA VAL A 215 -11.80 -14.93 7.54
C VAL A 215 -10.93 -13.75 8.01
N ALA A 216 -10.05 -13.99 8.97
CA ALA A 216 -9.12 -12.97 9.44
C ALA A 216 -8.06 -12.68 8.35
N SER A 217 -8.29 -11.65 7.54
CA SER A 217 -7.40 -11.21 6.47
C SER A 217 -6.89 -9.80 6.73
N MET A 218 -5.63 -9.54 6.35
CA MET A 218 -5.05 -8.18 6.36
C MET A 218 -5.75 -7.25 5.37
N GLN A 219 -6.18 -7.81 4.25
CA GLN A 219 -6.74 -7.06 3.13
C GLN A 219 -8.23 -6.75 3.29
N GLY A 220 -8.90 -7.44 4.22
CA GLY A 220 -10.35 -7.30 4.45
C GLY A 220 -10.75 -6.17 5.39
N GLY A 221 -9.85 -5.24 5.77
CA GLY A 221 -10.19 -4.07 6.58
C GLY A 221 -10.56 -4.41 8.03
N GLY A 222 -9.65 -4.99 8.80
CA GLY A 222 -9.81 -5.24 10.23
C GLY A 222 -9.21 -4.12 11.09
N SER A 223 -9.67 -4.00 12.35
CA SER A 223 -8.99 -3.23 13.38
C SER A 223 -7.92 -4.07 14.07
N SER A 224 -7.02 -3.42 14.80
CA SER A 224 -5.99 -4.07 15.59
C SER A 224 -5.99 -3.59 17.01
N ALA A 225 -5.46 -4.40 17.93
CA ALA A 225 -5.25 -4.06 19.32
C ALA A 225 -3.90 -4.58 19.80
N ASP A 226 -3.31 -3.90 20.77
CA ASP A 226 -2.07 -4.32 21.39
C ASP A 226 -2.28 -5.61 22.21
N VAL A 227 -1.24 -6.44 22.24
CA VAL A 227 -1.18 -7.65 23.07
C VAL A 227 -0.19 -7.46 24.19
N TRP A 228 -0.67 -7.57 25.41
CA TRP A 228 0.12 -7.47 26.62
C TRP A 228 0.28 -8.85 27.25
N VAL A 229 1.51 -9.21 27.55
CA VAL A 229 1.81 -10.48 28.21
C VAL A 229 1.96 -10.24 29.71
N ARG A 230 1.11 -10.89 30.50
CA ARG A 230 1.25 -10.87 31.96
C ARG A 230 2.40 -11.77 32.39
N THR A 231 3.24 -11.26 33.26
CA THR A 231 4.32 -12.04 33.86
C THR A 231 4.23 -11.94 35.38
N SER A 232 4.60 -13.00 36.08
CA SER A 232 4.70 -13.05 37.53
C SER A 232 6.13 -12.79 38.04
N GLY A 233 7.11 -12.74 37.16
CA GLY A 233 8.52 -12.50 37.47
C GLY A 233 9.00 -11.12 36.99
N GLU A 234 10.29 -10.88 37.16
CA GLU A 234 10.93 -9.69 36.61
C GLU A 234 10.85 -9.69 35.08
N VAL A 235 10.53 -8.52 34.55
CA VAL A 235 10.48 -8.31 33.10
C VAL A 235 11.90 -8.04 32.62
N ASP A 236 12.36 -8.78 31.58
CA ASP A 236 13.59 -8.45 30.88
C ASP A 236 13.50 -7.03 30.31
N ARG A 237 14.32 -6.13 30.81
CA ARG A 237 14.40 -4.74 30.39
C ARG A 237 15.45 -4.50 29.32
N THR A 238 16.04 -5.55 28.77
CA THR A 238 17.00 -5.44 27.67
C THR A 238 16.34 -4.74 26.49
N THR A 239 16.90 -3.64 26.09
CA THR A 239 16.44 -2.86 24.95
C THR A 239 17.64 -2.36 24.13
N LEU A 240 17.51 -2.40 22.82
CA LEU A 240 18.43 -1.76 21.88
C LEU A 240 18.06 -0.30 21.60
N LEU A 241 16.94 0.17 22.17
CA LEU A 241 16.60 1.58 22.10
C LEU A 241 17.60 2.38 22.95
N THR A 242 17.94 3.56 22.47
CA THR A 242 18.77 4.50 23.24
C THR A 242 18.18 4.70 24.65
N PRO A 243 19.00 4.65 25.72
CA PRO A 243 18.52 4.87 27.08
C PRO A 243 17.66 6.14 27.16
N HIS A 244 16.66 6.12 28.05
CA HIS A 244 15.67 7.18 28.19
C HIS A 244 16.27 8.56 27.97
N LEU A 245 15.71 9.26 27.00
CA LEU A 245 16.08 10.66 26.75
C LEU A 245 15.85 11.45 28.02
N THR A 246 16.91 11.92 28.64
CA THR A 246 16.77 12.87 29.73
C THR A 246 16.17 14.16 29.20
N PRO A 247 15.46 14.94 30.03
CA PRO A 247 14.93 16.25 29.60
C PRO A 247 15.97 17.12 28.91
N ALA A 248 17.21 17.11 29.40
CA ALA A 248 18.35 17.81 28.75
C ALA A 248 18.67 17.27 27.35
N MET A 249 18.57 15.97 27.09
CA MET A 249 18.78 15.40 25.75
C MET A 249 17.59 15.72 24.82
N VAL A 250 16.38 15.87 25.35
CA VAL A 250 15.22 16.33 24.59
C VAL A 250 15.35 17.79 24.19
N GLU A 251 15.83 18.64 25.10
CA GLU A 251 16.13 20.05 24.81
C GLU A 251 17.27 20.22 23.78
N GLN A 252 18.32 19.39 23.84
CA GLN A 252 19.39 19.39 22.85
C GLN A 252 18.94 18.87 21.47
N ARG A 253 17.96 17.97 21.40
CA ARG A 253 17.27 17.63 20.15
C ARG A 253 16.28 18.75 19.78
N LYS A 254 16.78 19.91 19.38
CA LYS A 254 15.99 20.88 18.63
C LYS A 254 15.49 20.17 17.37
N ARG A 255 14.30 19.59 17.45
CA ARG A 255 13.60 19.13 16.25
C ARG A 255 13.27 20.38 15.47
N LEU A 256 14.07 20.66 14.44
CA LEU A 256 13.85 21.77 13.51
C LEU A 256 12.45 21.69 12.89
N ILE A 257 11.87 20.49 12.86
CA ILE A 257 10.56 20.23 12.25
C ILE A 257 9.77 19.31 13.17
N THR A 258 8.54 19.68 13.52
CA THR A 258 7.60 18.79 14.22
C THR A 258 7.10 17.71 13.27
N SER A 259 6.70 16.53 13.79
CA SER A 259 6.15 15.44 12.98
C SER A 259 4.94 15.91 12.16
N ARG A 260 4.06 16.73 12.76
CA ARG A 260 2.91 17.33 12.07
C ARG A 260 3.33 18.25 10.92
N ALA A 261 4.36 19.06 11.11
CA ALA A 261 4.86 19.92 10.04
C ALA A 261 5.49 19.11 8.91
N ALA A 262 6.27 18.06 9.25
CA ALA A 262 6.85 17.16 8.26
C ALA A 262 5.77 16.43 7.43
N GLU A 263 4.72 15.94 8.10
CA GLU A 263 3.59 15.29 7.43
C GLU A 263 2.86 16.26 6.48
N ASN A 264 2.53 17.47 6.94
CA ASN A 264 1.87 18.46 6.07
C ASN A 264 2.75 18.89 4.91
N MET A 265 4.06 19.01 5.09
CA MET A 265 4.99 19.31 3.99
C MET A 265 5.04 18.17 2.97
N TYR A 266 5.05 16.90 3.43
CA TYR A 266 4.97 15.74 2.56
C TYR A 266 3.69 15.76 1.72
N TRP A 267 2.55 15.94 2.36
CA TRP A 267 1.26 15.98 1.67
C TRP A 267 1.12 17.18 0.75
N LEU A 268 1.68 18.34 1.13
CA LEU A 268 1.75 19.50 0.25
C LEU A 268 2.46 19.17 -1.06
N GLY A 269 3.63 18.51 -0.98
CA GLY A 269 4.36 18.05 -2.15
C GLY A 269 3.57 17.03 -2.99
N ARG A 270 2.94 16.06 -2.33
CA ARG A 270 2.15 15.01 -3.02
C ARG A 270 0.92 15.58 -3.75
N TYR A 271 0.19 16.49 -3.13
CA TYR A 271 -0.95 17.12 -3.78
C TYR A 271 -0.51 18.04 -4.93
N THR A 272 0.61 18.73 -4.80
CA THR A 272 1.19 19.54 -5.89
C THR A 272 1.58 18.66 -7.08
N GLU A 273 2.29 17.57 -6.85
CA GLU A 273 2.68 16.59 -7.88
C GLU A 273 1.45 16.00 -8.60
N ARG A 274 0.42 15.62 -7.84
CA ARG A 274 -0.83 15.10 -8.41
C ARG A 274 -1.52 16.14 -9.27
N ALA A 275 -1.63 17.38 -8.78
CA ALA A 275 -2.24 18.48 -9.55
C ALA A 275 -1.49 18.74 -10.86
N GLU A 276 -0.15 18.80 -10.83
CA GLU A 276 0.67 18.97 -12.04
C GLU A 276 0.49 17.83 -13.04
N ASN A 277 0.50 16.58 -12.57
CA ASN A 277 0.35 15.41 -13.45
C ASN A 277 -1.06 15.34 -14.05
N THR A 278 -2.09 15.64 -13.25
CA THR A 278 -3.47 15.73 -13.75
C THR A 278 -3.59 16.83 -14.82
N LEU A 279 -3.03 18.01 -14.55
CA LEU A 279 -3.02 19.12 -15.53
C LEU A 279 -2.36 18.71 -16.84
N ARG A 280 -1.16 18.16 -16.80
CA ARG A 280 -0.42 17.70 -17.99
C ARG A 280 -1.20 16.67 -18.81
N LEU A 281 -1.78 15.68 -18.10
CA LEU A 281 -2.56 14.63 -18.76
C LEU A 281 -3.81 15.20 -19.42
N VAL A 282 -4.52 16.11 -18.76
CA VAL A 282 -5.73 16.73 -19.29
C VAL A 282 -5.40 17.66 -20.45
N GLN A 283 -4.36 18.48 -20.35
CA GLN A 283 -3.92 19.36 -21.45
C GLN A 283 -3.58 18.53 -22.68
N LEU A 284 -2.72 17.51 -22.54
CA LEU A 284 -2.34 16.63 -23.65
C LEU A 284 -3.56 15.93 -24.27
N THR A 285 -4.53 15.50 -23.42
CA THR A 285 -5.74 14.85 -23.89
C THR A 285 -6.60 15.82 -24.69
N LEU A 286 -6.82 17.04 -24.19
CA LEU A 286 -7.62 18.07 -24.87
C LEU A 286 -6.98 18.51 -26.19
N GLU A 287 -5.68 18.73 -26.23
CA GLU A 287 -4.93 19.06 -27.43
C GLU A 287 -5.04 17.95 -28.49
N SER A 288 -4.90 16.68 -28.04
CA SER A 288 -5.02 15.52 -28.93
C SER A 288 -6.44 15.29 -29.46
N LEU A 289 -7.48 15.70 -28.70
CA LEU A 289 -8.88 15.61 -29.13
C LEU A 289 -9.25 16.68 -30.17
N ASN A 290 -8.61 17.85 -30.11
CA ASN A 290 -8.95 19.03 -30.92
C ASN A 290 -7.89 19.37 -31.99
N GLY A 291 -6.77 18.61 -32.07
CA GLY A 291 -5.72 18.81 -33.08
C GLY A 291 -6.22 18.54 -34.50
N GLU A 292 -5.72 19.31 -35.48
CA GLU A 292 -6.01 19.15 -36.90
C GLU A 292 -5.44 17.84 -37.48
N ASP A 293 -4.29 17.41 -36.99
CA ASP A 293 -3.75 16.09 -37.28
C ASP A 293 -4.56 15.04 -36.53
N THR A 294 -5.23 14.18 -37.28
CA THR A 294 -5.97 13.04 -36.72
C THR A 294 -5.00 12.23 -35.85
N SER A 295 -4.97 12.54 -34.58
CA SER A 295 -4.18 11.83 -33.57
C SER A 295 -4.32 10.34 -33.83
N SER A 296 -3.21 9.61 -33.84
CA SER A 296 -3.26 8.20 -34.17
C SER A 296 -4.30 7.53 -33.28
N LEU A 297 -5.08 6.62 -33.82
CA LEU A 297 -6.08 5.83 -33.08
C LEU A 297 -5.47 5.21 -31.80
N ASN A 298 -4.20 4.86 -31.86
CA ASN A 298 -3.46 4.30 -30.74
C ASN A 298 -3.19 5.32 -29.64
N LEU A 299 -2.93 6.58 -29.98
CA LEU A 299 -2.74 7.64 -29.01
C LEU A 299 -4.06 7.94 -28.29
N LEU A 300 -5.17 8.06 -29.00
CA LEU A 300 -6.49 8.29 -28.39
C LEU A 300 -6.90 7.15 -27.44
N LYS A 301 -6.68 5.89 -27.84
CA LYS A 301 -6.90 4.73 -26.97
C LYS A 301 -6.02 4.75 -25.73
N TRP A 302 -4.76 5.15 -25.87
CA TRP A 302 -3.84 5.26 -24.76
C TRP A 302 -4.26 6.36 -23.78
N LEU A 303 -4.64 7.55 -24.30
CA LEU A 303 -5.13 8.67 -23.51
C LEU A 303 -6.44 8.33 -22.78
N GLU A 304 -7.36 7.64 -23.43
CA GLU A 304 -8.58 7.10 -22.82
C GLU A 304 -8.23 6.21 -21.62
N ARG A 305 -7.37 5.21 -21.85
CA ARG A 305 -6.94 4.30 -20.78
C ARG A 305 -6.23 5.02 -19.63
N MET A 306 -5.41 6.03 -19.95
CA MET A 306 -4.75 6.86 -18.93
C MET A 306 -5.76 7.69 -18.14
N ALA A 307 -6.77 8.25 -18.80
CA ALA A 307 -7.83 9.02 -18.16
C ALA A 307 -8.69 8.15 -17.21
N GLU A 308 -9.04 6.93 -17.64
CA GLU A 308 -9.76 5.95 -16.82
C GLU A 308 -8.91 5.47 -15.63
N THR A 309 -7.65 5.06 -15.88
CA THR A 309 -6.74 4.55 -14.85
C THR A 309 -6.48 5.58 -13.76
N ASN A 310 -6.40 6.86 -14.12
CA ASN A 310 -6.22 7.97 -13.18
C ASN A 310 -7.54 8.55 -12.67
N ALA A 311 -8.67 7.93 -12.99
CA ALA A 311 -10.01 8.35 -12.57
C ALA A 311 -10.30 9.84 -12.83
N ILE A 312 -9.83 10.39 -13.97
CA ILE A 312 -10.12 11.77 -14.39
C ILE A 312 -11.31 11.84 -15.37
N VAL A 313 -11.92 10.70 -15.64
CA VAL A 313 -13.22 10.56 -16.29
C VAL A 313 -14.09 9.62 -15.46
N PRO A 314 -15.44 9.80 -15.45
CA PRO A 314 -16.30 8.92 -14.68
C PRO A 314 -16.34 7.52 -15.29
N PRO A 315 -16.56 6.47 -14.48
CA PRO A 315 -16.73 5.11 -14.99
C PRO A 315 -17.86 5.04 -16.02
N GLY A 316 -17.58 4.42 -17.17
CA GLY A 316 -18.57 4.29 -18.26
C GLY A 316 -18.72 5.54 -19.14
N ALA A 317 -17.81 6.51 -19.06
CA ALA A 317 -17.75 7.59 -20.03
C ALA A 317 -17.58 7.01 -21.45
N PRO A 318 -18.31 7.53 -22.46
CA PRO A 318 -18.11 7.09 -23.85
C PRO A 318 -16.68 7.32 -24.31
N SER A 319 -16.14 6.36 -25.07
CA SER A 319 -14.80 6.47 -25.65
C SER A 319 -14.66 7.74 -26.52
N PRO A 320 -13.49 8.39 -26.52
CA PRO A 320 -13.21 9.50 -27.43
C PRO A 320 -13.32 9.09 -28.90
N LEU A 321 -13.24 7.79 -29.21
CA LEU A 321 -13.49 7.25 -30.54
C LEU A 321 -14.97 7.19 -30.91
N GLN A 322 -15.85 7.11 -29.92
CA GLN A 322 -17.31 7.13 -30.12
C GLN A 322 -17.83 8.57 -30.18
N SER A 323 -17.38 9.40 -29.22
CA SER A 323 -17.79 10.81 -29.16
C SER A 323 -16.75 11.67 -28.44
N ARG A 324 -15.95 12.40 -29.20
CA ARG A 324 -14.94 13.31 -28.66
C ARG A 324 -15.53 14.38 -27.73
N ARG A 325 -16.65 14.98 -28.12
CA ARG A 325 -17.32 16.03 -27.32
C ARG A 325 -17.88 15.54 -25.98
N VAL A 326 -18.41 14.31 -25.95
CA VAL A 326 -18.93 13.75 -24.71
C VAL A 326 -17.80 13.38 -23.76
N PHE A 327 -16.72 12.80 -24.30
CA PHE A 327 -15.52 12.50 -23.52
C PHE A 327 -14.86 13.77 -22.96
N GLU A 328 -14.74 14.81 -23.77
CA GLU A 328 -14.22 16.12 -23.34
C GLU A 328 -15.03 16.72 -22.20
N ARG A 329 -16.38 16.72 -22.31
CA ARG A 329 -17.25 17.18 -21.24
C ARG A 329 -17.12 16.36 -19.96
N ALA A 330 -17.02 15.04 -20.08
CA ALA A 330 -16.81 14.14 -18.93
C ALA A 330 -15.48 14.45 -18.23
N LEU A 331 -14.41 14.62 -19.00
CA LEU A 331 -13.08 14.99 -18.52
C LEU A 331 -13.11 16.33 -17.76
N LEU A 332 -13.67 17.37 -18.38
CA LEU A 332 -13.77 18.70 -17.78
C LEU A 332 -14.67 18.73 -16.53
N GLY A 333 -15.74 17.93 -16.54
CA GLY A 333 -16.66 17.80 -15.40
C GLY A 333 -15.96 17.20 -14.17
N CYS A 334 -15.12 16.18 -14.36
CA CYS A 334 -14.39 15.55 -13.26
C CYS A 334 -13.31 16.44 -12.64
N LEU A 335 -12.76 17.42 -13.38
CA LEU A 335 -11.70 18.27 -12.87
C LEU A 335 -12.09 19.12 -11.66
N MET A 336 -13.36 19.42 -11.51
CA MET A 336 -13.88 20.35 -10.49
C MET A 336 -14.41 19.65 -9.25
N ASP A 337 -14.56 18.34 -9.29
CA ASP A 337 -15.12 17.58 -8.18
C ASP A 337 -14.23 17.74 -6.94
N GLY A 338 -14.78 18.29 -5.87
CA GLY A 338 -14.08 18.52 -4.61
C GLY A 338 -13.93 17.24 -3.75
N GLU A 339 -14.60 16.16 -4.10
CA GLU A 339 -14.56 14.91 -3.34
C GLU A 339 -13.69 13.83 -4.03
N GLN A 340 -13.55 13.92 -5.34
CA GLN A 340 -12.77 12.96 -6.10
C GLN A 340 -11.26 13.23 -5.99
N THR A 341 -10.51 12.31 -5.39
CA THR A 341 -9.08 12.46 -5.07
C THR A 341 -8.17 12.71 -6.27
N SER A 342 -8.59 12.33 -7.47
CA SER A 342 -7.87 12.53 -8.74
C SER A 342 -8.18 13.89 -9.38
N SER A 343 -9.22 14.59 -8.92
CA SER A 343 -9.63 15.86 -9.50
C SER A 343 -8.62 16.98 -9.20
N LEU A 344 -8.57 17.97 -10.07
CA LEU A 344 -7.74 19.16 -9.87
C LEU A 344 -8.28 20.03 -8.72
N GLY A 345 -9.62 20.16 -8.61
CA GLY A 345 -10.28 20.90 -7.54
C GLY A 345 -9.94 20.34 -6.16
N PHE A 346 -10.05 19.03 -5.97
CA PHE A 346 -9.66 18.35 -4.73
C PHE A 346 -8.21 18.63 -4.38
N ASN A 347 -7.29 18.42 -5.33
CA ASN A 347 -5.86 18.57 -5.07
C ASN A 347 -5.49 20.03 -4.74
N LEU A 348 -6.05 21.02 -5.44
CA LEU A 348 -5.81 22.44 -5.14
C LEU A 348 -6.33 22.85 -3.75
N GLN A 349 -7.50 22.35 -3.35
CA GLN A 349 -8.04 22.58 -2.01
C GLN A 349 -7.14 21.97 -0.92
N HIS A 350 -6.62 20.76 -1.15
CA HIS A 350 -5.73 20.08 -0.21
C HIS A 350 -4.33 20.69 -0.18
N ILE A 351 -3.82 21.22 -1.29
CA ILE A 351 -2.61 22.06 -1.33
C ILE A 351 -2.79 23.25 -0.40
N LYS A 352 -3.89 23.98 -0.50
CA LYS A 352 -4.18 25.13 0.37
C LYS A 352 -4.30 24.74 1.84
N ASN A 353 -5.01 23.65 2.16
CA ASN A 353 -5.21 23.17 3.53
C ASN A 353 -3.88 22.76 4.19
N THR A 354 -3.07 21.97 3.49
CA THR A 354 -1.76 21.54 3.98
C THR A 354 -0.77 22.71 4.07
N ALA A 355 -0.79 23.62 3.10
CA ALA A 355 0.00 24.86 3.13
C ALA A 355 -0.38 25.76 4.31
N SER A 356 -1.68 25.86 4.63
CA SER A 356 -2.16 26.61 5.80
C SER A 356 -1.62 26.03 7.11
N ALA A 357 -1.53 24.72 7.23
CA ALA A 357 -1.02 24.04 8.43
C ALA A 357 0.49 24.25 8.66
N VAL A 358 1.23 24.67 7.63
CA VAL A 358 2.67 24.96 7.69
C VAL A 358 2.99 26.40 7.22
N ARG A 359 2.02 27.29 7.40
CA ARG A 359 2.06 28.66 6.89
C ARG A 359 3.32 29.44 7.28
N GLU A 360 3.80 29.23 8.51
CA GLU A 360 5.00 29.85 9.04
C GLU A 360 6.29 29.44 8.32
N ARG A 361 6.26 28.35 7.58
CA ARG A 361 7.41 27.81 6.83
C ARG A 361 7.39 28.18 5.35
N LEU A 362 6.30 28.76 4.87
CA LEU A 362 6.14 29.18 3.49
C LEU A 362 6.51 30.65 3.32
N SER A 363 7.09 30.99 2.16
CA SER A 363 7.26 32.38 1.77
C SER A 363 5.90 33.09 1.61
N GLN A 364 5.87 34.39 1.73
CA GLN A 364 4.64 35.15 1.51
C GLN A 364 4.15 35.00 0.06
N GLU A 365 5.08 34.91 -0.86
CA GLU A 365 4.79 34.72 -2.28
C GLU A 365 4.18 33.34 -2.56
N GLN A 366 4.80 32.29 -2.06
CA GLN A 366 4.27 30.92 -2.18
C GLN A 366 2.86 30.80 -1.62
N TRP A 367 2.60 31.41 -0.47
CA TRP A 367 1.26 31.44 0.11
C TRP A 367 0.24 32.17 -0.76
N ARG A 368 0.62 33.34 -1.31
CA ARG A 368 -0.27 34.07 -2.23
C ARG A 368 -0.59 33.27 -3.49
N LEU A 369 0.41 32.63 -4.07
CA LEU A 369 0.23 31.76 -5.24
C LEU A 369 -0.69 30.59 -4.93
N THR A 370 -0.54 29.96 -3.78
CA THR A 370 -1.41 28.83 -3.32
C THR A 370 -2.87 29.25 -3.24
N ILE A 371 -3.16 30.40 -2.60
CA ILE A 371 -4.54 30.89 -2.49
C ILE A 371 -5.10 31.25 -3.87
N ARG A 372 -4.31 31.90 -4.72
CA ARG A 372 -4.74 32.28 -6.06
C ARG A 372 -5.02 31.08 -6.96
N ALA A 373 -4.15 30.07 -6.92
CA ALA A 373 -4.31 28.87 -7.74
C ALA A 373 -5.67 28.21 -7.50
N GLU A 374 -6.05 27.98 -6.25
CA GLU A 374 -7.34 27.40 -5.90
C GLU A 374 -8.50 28.32 -6.27
N LYS A 375 -8.42 29.59 -5.84
CA LYS A 375 -9.52 30.55 -6.04
C LYS A 375 -9.80 30.82 -7.53
N ASP A 376 -8.75 31.15 -8.30
CA ASP A 376 -8.91 31.51 -9.70
C ASP A 376 -9.39 30.31 -10.53
N PHE A 377 -8.94 29.10 -10.17
CA PHE A 377 -9.44 27.85 -10.78
C PHE A 377 -10.94 27.64 -10.50
N LEU A 378 -11.37 27.70 -9.25
CA LEU A 378 -12.76 27.48 -8.87
C LEU A 378 -13.69 28.56 -9.43
N ASP A 379 -13.25 29.83 -9.42
CA ASP A 379 -13.99 30.97 -9.99
C ASP A 379 -14.15 30.81 -11.53
N ALA A 380 -13.09 30.36 -12.21
CA ALA A 380 -13.12 30.11 -13.64
C ALA A 380 -14.04 28.94 -13.99
N CYS A 381 -13.97 27.86 -13.22
CA CYS A 381 -14.84 26.70 -13.38
C CYS A 381 -16.31 27.01 -13.11
N THR A 382 -16.59 27.82 -12.08
CA THR A 382 -17.97 28.28 -11.80
C THR A 382 -18.55 29.10 -12.93
N ARG A 383 -17.72 29.97 -13.54
CA ARG A 383 -18.12 30.73 -14.74
C ARG A 383 -18.37 29.83 -15.94
N PHE A 384 -17.50 28.86 -16.17
CA PHE A 384 -17.60 27.87 -17.23
C PHE A 384 -18.94 27.11 -17.17
N HIS A 385 -19.39 26.71 -15.98
CA HIS A 385 -20.70 26.05 -15.81
C HIS A 385 -21.88 26.97 -16.01
N LYS A 386 -21.80 28.22 -15.53
CA LYS A 386 -22.89 29.17 -15.63
C LYS A 386 -23.14 29.64 -17.06
N THR A 387 -22.11 29.81 -17.84
CA THR A 387 -22.23 30.30 -19.24
C THR A 387 -22.63 29.21 -20.22
N GLY A 388 -22.42 27.93 -19.85
CA GLY A 388 -22.62 26.80 -20.77
C GLY A 388 -21.70 26.81 -21.98
N ASP A 389 -20.72 27.72 -21.99
CA ASP A 389 -19.73 27.85 -23.06
C ASP A 389 -18.56 26.87 -22.79
N TYR A 390 -18.73 25.68 -23.30
CA TYR A 390 -17.69 24.63 -23.24
C TYR A 390 -16.64 24.81 -24.36
N SER A 391 -16.15 26.00 -24.53
CA SER A 391 -15.11 26.27 -25.53
C SER A 391 -13.77 25.68 -25.08
N PHE A 392 -13.17 24.90 -25.98
CA PHE A 392 -11.86 24.30 -25.82
C PHE A 392 -10.77 25.35 -25.45
N ALA A 393 -10.74 26.48 -26.16
CA ALA A 393 -9.78 27.54 -25.91
C ALA A 393 -9.89 28.13 -24.46
N TYR A 394 -11.12 28.22 -23.96
CA TYR A 394 -11.34 28.69 -22.59
C TYR A 394 -10.87 27.67 -21.55
N ALA A 395 -11.17 26.38 -21.77
CA ALA A 395 -10.70 25.30 -20.91
C ALA A 395 -9.16 25.24 -20.84
N LEU A 396 -8.50 25.27 -21.99
CA LEU A 396 -7.00 25.31 -22.04
C LEU A 396 -6.44 26.50 -21.27
N ARG A 397 -7.00 27.69 -21.45
CA ARG A 397 -6.54 28.89 -20.74
C ARG A 397 -6.65 28.77 -19.23
N ILE A 398 -7.70 28.12 -18.71
CA ILE A 398 -7.83 27.84 -17.27
C ILE A 398 -6.70 26.92 -16.81
N LEU A 399 -6.45 25.84 -17.55
CA LEU A 399 -5.42 24.86 -17.22
C LEU A 399 -4.01 25.46 -17.32
N GLU A 400 -3.72 26.23 -18.35
CA GLU A 400 -2.44 26.95 -18.50
C GLU A 400 -2.19 27.92 -17.36
N THR A 401 -3.20 28.72 -16.99
CA THR A 401 -3.10 29.64 -15.85
C THR A 401 -2.82 28.91 -14.55
N THR A 402 -3.51 27.80 -14.31
CA THR A 402 -3.32 26.97 -13.11
C THR A 402 -1.94 26.31 -13.11
N SER A 403 -1.48 25.82 -14.25
CA SER A 403 -0.14 25.27 -14.43
C SER A 403 0.95 26.32 -14.12
N GLY A 404 0.75 27.56 -14.59
CA GLY A 404 1.62 28.68 -14.27
C GLY A 404 1.73 28.97 -12.77
N TYR A 405 0.61 28.90 -12.04
CA TYR A 405 0.64 29.04 -10.57
C TYR A 405 1.41 27.91 -9.88
N LEU A 406 1.20 26.65 -10.27
CA LEU A 406 1.92 25.53 -9.67
C LEU A 406 3.41 25.58 -9.96
N ALA A 407 3.81 25.91 -11.17
CA ALA A 407 5.21 26.11 -11.53
C ALA A 407 5.88 27.26 -10.73
N ALA A 408 5.17 28.37 -10.56
CA ALA A 408 5.64 29.50 -9.76
C ALA A 408 5.75 29.15 -8.27
N MET A 409 4.83 28.33 -7.73
CA MET A 409 4.91 27.84 -6.35
C MET A 409 6.16 26.98 -6.13
N THR A 410 6.48 26.09 -7.05
CA THR A 410 7.67 25.24 -7.01
C THR A 410 8.95 26.10 -7.07
N GLY A 411 9.01 27.09 -7.96
CA GLY A 411 10.12 28.04 -8.03
C GLY A 411 10.32 28.85 -6.76
N ALA A 412 9.24 29.35 -6.16
CA ALA A 412 9.28 30.11 -4.91
C ALA A 412 9.75 29.24 -3.71
N GLN A 413 9.49 27.96 -3.71
CA GLN A 413 9.96 27.01 -2.70
C GLN A 413 11.47 26.80 -2.79
N VAL A 414 12.00 26.57 -3.98
CA VAL A 414 13.44 26.38 -4.21
C VAL A 414 14.23 27.62 -3.77
N ASP A 415 13.77 28.81 -4.10
CA ASP A 415 14.44 30.07 -3.73
C ASP A 415 14.58 30.22 -2.21
N ARG A 416 13.58 29.81 -1.43
CA ARG A 416 13.66 29.86 0.04
C ARG A 416 14.63 28.84 0.62
N MET A 417 14.62 27.59 0.12
CA MET A 417 15.58 26.58 0.56
C MET A 417 17.02 27.03 0.31
N THR A 418 17.30 27.63 -0.84
CA THR A 418 18.63 28.16 -1.19
C THR A 418 19.05 29.28 -0.23
N ARG A 419 18.15 30.16 0.17
CA ARG A 419 18.42 31.24 1.13
C ARG A 419 18.67 30.73 2.56
N GLU A 420 17.98 29.67 2.99
CA GLU A 420 18.17 29.08 4.32
C GLU A 420 19.49 28.30 4.40
N ILE A 421 19.88 27.60 3.35
CA ILE A 421 21.18 26.92 3.25
C ILE A 421 22.32 27.96 3.27
N GLY A 422 22.17 29.06 2.53
CA GLY A 422 23.16 30.15 2.55
C GLY A 422 23.34 30.84 3.92
N ARG A 423 22.29 30.86 4.76
CA ARG A 423 22.37 31.41 6.13
C ARG A 423 22.98 30.43 7.14
N ALA A 424 22.95 29.12 6.86
CA ALA A 424 23.55 28.10 7.72
C ALA A 424 25.08 27.99 7.52
N HIS A 425 25.64 28.62 6.49
CA HIS A 425 27.06 28.62 6.17
C HIS A 425 27.76 30.00 6.44
N VAL A 426 27.06 30.93 7.08
CA VAL A 426 27.61 32.20 7.61
C VAL A 426 27.41 32.21 9.13
#